data_804e565f14a060682a8aed57780ea09a
#
_entry.id   804e565f14a060682a8aed57780ea09a
#
_cell.length_a   1.000
_cell.length_b   1.000
_cell.length_c   1.000
_cell.angle_alpha   90.00
_cell.angle_beta   90.00
_cell.angle_gamma   90.00
#
_symmetry.space_group_name_H-M   'P 1'
#
loop_
_entity.id
_entity.type
_entity.pdbx_description
1 polymer ?
#
loop_
_entity_poly.entity_id
_entity_poly.type
_entity_poly.pdbx_seq_one_letter_code
_entity_poly.pdbx_strand_id
1 'polypeptide(L)'
;ELGLVGSEMCIRDRSIIEGERALCFWLSQQTEVSLYHSDEKIRREASELVSLMTPVVKSMFTDLGMEITSDAMQIFGGYGYTKDQGIEQLYRDNRITPIYEGTNSVQAIDLVFRKLVNKESDIINKYIESLKKDLSSNNQELKNFNEKLENSLKTLIKFTDWIKDKMQKSKNDVSAACNDYLKVLGYVAVAHSWIKVLEVSYKNYETNKQFYEDKINTAKYYFERVLPRIESHYITAVSGSDYIMSHKFN
;
A
#
# COMPACT_ATOMS: atom_id res chain seq x y z
N GLU A 1 12.19 28.29 8.54
CA GLU A 1 12.50 27.32 7.47
C GLU A 1 12.63 25.92 8.07
N LEU A 2 11.83 24.99 7.57
CA LEU A 2 12.07 23.58 7.83
C LEU A 2 13.41 23.21 7.17
N GLY A 3 14.37 22.67 7.92
CA GLY A 3 15.58 22.12 7.35
C GLY A 3 15.26 20.98 6.37
N LEU A 4 16.25 20.50 5.62
CA LEU A 4 16.09 19.42 4.63
C LEU A 4 15.32 18.21 5.20
N VAL A 5 15.59 17.84 6.46
CA VAL A 5 14.94 16.70 7.13
C VAL A 5 13.44 16.95 7.34
N GLY A 6 13.05 18.14 7.82
CA GLY A 6 11.64 18.49 7.98
C GLY A 6 10.90 18.55 6.65
N SER A 7 11.54 19.07 5.60
CA SER A 7 10.98 19.07 4.24
C SER A 7 10.80 17.65 3.70
N GLU A 8 11.76 16.75 3.97
CA GLU A 8 11.66 15.34 3.58
C GLU A 8 10.49 14.64 4.28
N MET A 9 10.30 14.85 5.57
CA MET A 9 9.17 14.28 6.31
C MET A 9 7.83 14.75 5.72
N CYS A 10 7.68 16.06 5.44
CA CYS A 10 6.46 16.61 4.84
C CYS A 10 6.15 16.01 3.46
N ILE A 11 7.13 15.92 2.55
CA ILE A 11 6.89 15.37 1.22
C ILE A 11 6.65 13.86 1.26
N ARG A 12 7.29 13.15 2.18
CA ARG A 12 7.05 11.72 2.41
C ARG A 12 5.60 11.49 2.81
N ASP A 13 5.14 12.17 3.85
CA ASP A 13 3.79 12.02 4.38
C ASP A 13 2.74 12.40 3.34
N ARG A 14 2.95 13.50 2.64
CA ARG A 14 2.09 13.92 1.54
C ARG A 14 2.01 12.88 0.44
N SER A 15 3.14 12.27 0.06
CA SER A 15 3.19 11.26 -1.00
C SER A 15 2.45 9.97 -0.62
N ILE A 16 2.47 9.61 0.66
CA ILE A 16 1.71 8.48 1.20
C ILE A 16 0.22 8.83 1.24
N ILE A 17 -0.17 9.92 1.91
CA ILE A 17 -1.57 10.32 2.10
C ILE A 17 -2.31 10.49 0.76
N GLU A 18 -1.71 11.16 -0.21
CA GLU A 18 -2.35 11.40 -1.49
C GLU A 18 -2.49 10.11 -2.32
N GLY A 19 -1.49 9.24 -2.29
CA GLY A 19 -1.56 7.93 -2.94
C GLY A 19 -2.61 7.01 -2.29
N GLU A 20 -2.66 6.97 -0.97
CA GLU A 20 -3.67 6.22 -0.22
C GLU A 20 -5.09 6.74 -0.48
N ARG A 21 -5.28 8.05 -0.53
CA ARG A 21 -6.58 8.64 -0.89
C ARG A 21 -7.00 8.26 -2.31
N ALA A 22 -6.09 8.26 -3.27
CA ALA A 22 -6.39 7.82 -4.63
C ALA A 22 -6.81 6.34 -4.65
N LEU A 23 -6.12 5.48 -3.89
CA LEU A 23 -6.51 4.08 -3.72
C LEU A 23 -7.88 3.91 -3.07
N CYS A 24 -8.21 4.73 -2.05
CA CYS A 24 -9.54 4.73 -1.42
C CYS A 24 -10.65 5.08 -2.41
N PHE A 25 -10.47 6.11 -3.23
CA PHE A 25 -11.46 6.49 -4.24
C PHE A 25 -11.67 5.39 -5.28
N TRP A 26 -10.57 4.79 -5.74
CA TRP A 26 -10.66 3.67 -6.67
C TRP A 26 -11.39 2.46 -6.03
N LEU A 27 -11.09 2.13 -4.78
CA LEU A 27 -11.74 1.03 -4.09
C LEU A 27 -13.23 1.31 -3.81
N SER A 28 -13.58 2.56 -3.50
CA SER A 28 -14.97 2.98 -3.36
C SER A 28 -15.74 2.81 -4.68
N GLN A 29 -15.12 3.14 -5.82
CA GLN A 29 -15.70 2.88 -7.14
C GLN A 29 -15.89 1.38 -7.39
N GLN A 30 -14.90 0.54 -7.04
CA GLN A 30 -15.05 -0.91 -7.15
C GLN A 30 -16.18 -1.45 -6.27
N THR A 31 -16.37 -0.87 -5.07
CA THR A 31 -17.47 -1.21 -4.18
C THR A 31 -18.82 -0.87 -4.85
N GLU A 32 -18.96 0.30 -5.44
CA GLU A 32 -20.16 0.69 -6.18
C GLU A 32 -20.43 -0.25 -7.36
N VAL A 33 -19.40 -0.57 -8.15
CA VAL A 33 -19.48 -1.55 -9.25
C VAL A 33 -19.96 -2.91 -8.74
N SER A 34 -19.45 -3.38 -7.61
CA SER A 34 -19.83 -4.67 -7.01
C SER A 34 -21.31 -4.74 -6.60
N LEU A 35 -21.91 -3.60 -6.28
CA LEU A 35 -23.29 -3.51 -5.81
C LEU A 35 -24.30 -3.26 -6.95
N TYR A 36 -23.93 -2.44 -7.92
CA TYR A 36 -24.90 -1.83 -8.84
C TYR A 36 -24.67 -2.07 -10.32
N HIS A 37 -23.52 -2.65 -10.75
CA HIS A 37 -23.27 -2.88 -12.16
C HIS A 37 -24.30 -3.86 -12.74
N SER A 38 -24.78 -3.63 -13.98
CA SER A 38 -25.80 -4.47 -14.63
C SER A 38 -25.32 -5.90 -14.91
N ASP A 39 -24.04 -6.09 -15.25
CA ASP A 39 -23.44 -7.40 -15.51
C ASP A 39 -23.01 -8.08 -14.21
N GLU A 40 -23.57 -9.27 -13.95
CA GLU A 40 -23.28 -10.07 -12.75
C GLU A 40 -21.83 -10.51 -12.64
N LYS A 41 -21.19 -10.82 -13.77
CA LYS A 41 -19.78 -11.22 -13.81
C LYS A 41 -18.89 -10.06 -13.34
N ILE A 42 -19.16 -8.86 -13.81
CA ILE A 42 -18.42 -7.65 -13.42
C ILE A 42 -18.65 -7.34 -11.93
N ARG A 43 -19.89 -7.47 -11.42
CA ARG A 43 -20.16 -7.32 -9.98
C ARG A 43 -19.33 -8.28 -9.14
N ARG A 44 -19.31 -9.54 -9.54
CA ARG A 44 -18.57 -10.58 -8.83
C ARG A 44 -17.06 -10.31 -8.83
N GLU A 45 -16.48 -9.96 -9.97
CA GLU A 45 -15.06 -9.62 -10.07
C GLU A 45 -14.70 -8.41 -9.22
N ALA A 46 -15.53 -7.36 -9.22
CA ALA A 46 -15.35 -6.19 -8.36
C ALA A 46 -15.46 -6.55 -6.87
N SER A 47 -16.42 -7.39 -6.48
CA SER A 47 -16.57 -7.87 -5.10
C SER A 47 -15.37 -8.66 -4.60
N GLU A 48 -14.83 -9.55 -5.44
CA GLU A 48 -13.60 -10.30 -5.15
C GLU A 48 -12.41 -9.35 -4.93
N LEU A 49 -12.29 -8.32 -5.77
CA LEU A 49 -11.23 -7.31 -5.69
C LEU A 49 -11.34 -6.46 -4.42
N VAL A 50 -12.54 -5.98 -4.08
CA VAL A 50 -12.81 -5.27 -2.81
C VAL A 50 -12.45 -6.17 -1.62
N SER A 51 -12.84 -7.44 -1.66
CA SER A 51 -12.49 -8.41 -0.63
C SER A 51 -10.98 -8.59 -0.48
N LEU A 52 -10.22 -8.64 -1.59
CA LEU A 52 -8.74 -8.74 -1.58
C LEU A 52 -8.11 -7.49 -0.93
N MET A 53 -8.59 -6.30 -1.28
CA MET A 53 -7.96 -5.04 -0.89
C MET A 53 -8.37 -4.54 0.51
N THR A 54 -9.51 -4.96 1.04
CA THR A 54 -9.98 -4.51 2.37
C THR A 54 -8.94 -4.71 3.47
N PRO A 55 -8.32 -5.88 3.68
CA PRO A 55 -7.28 -6.06 4.69
C PRO A 55 -6.02 -5.24 4.41
N VAL A 56 -5.69 -4.99 3.14
CA VAL A 56 -4.55 -4.18 2.74
C VAL A 56 -4.75 -2.73 3.16
N VAL A 57 -5.89 -2.15 2.80
CA VAL A 57 -6.23 -0.75 3.13
C VAL A 57 -6.32 -0.58 4.65
N LYS A 58 -7.06 -1.46 5.35
CA LYS A 58 -7.19 -1.37 6.80
C LYS A 58 -5.83 -1.43 7.50
N SER A 59 -5.01 -2.41 7.18
CA SER A 59 -3.75 -2.63 7.90
C SER A 59 -2.68 -1.60 7.53
N MET A 60 -2.42 -1.41 6.24
CA MET A 60 -1.34 -0.54 5.79
C MET A 60 -1.61 0.93 6.13
N PHE A 61 -2.84 1.43 5.91
CA PHE A 61 -3.15 2.84 6.15
C PHE A 61 -3.13 3.18 7.64
N THR A 62 -3.53 2.25 8.50
CA THR A 62 -3.46 2.48 9.94
C THR A 62 -2.02 2.43 10.47
N ASP A 63 -1.17 1.56 9.94
CA ASP A 63 0.26 1.55 10.28
C ASP A 63 0.96 2.83 9.80
N LEU A 64 0.76 3.22 8.54
CA LEU A 64 1.33 4.45 7.99
C LEU A 64 0.76 5.71 8.66
N GLY A 65 -0.51 5.68 9.06
CA GLY A 65 -1.10 6.75 9.86
C GLY A 65 -0.38 6.96 11.19
N MET A 66 0.09 5.89 11.83
CA MET A 66 0.93 6.02 13.04
C MET A 66 2.28 6.66 12.74
N GLU A 67 2.94 6.30 11.63
CA GLU A 67 4.18 6.95 11.19
C GLU A 67 3.96 8.44 10.93
N ILE A 68 2.92 8.78 10.15
CA ILE A 68 2.59 10.16 9.74
C ILE A 68 2.26 11.04 10.95
N THR A 69 1.43 10.56 11.88
CA THR A 69 1.08 11.34 13.07
C THR A 69 2.25 11.52 14.03
N SER A 70 3.16 10.53 14.10
CA SER A 70 4.43 10.66 14.83
C SER A 70 5.34 11.72 14.22
N ASP A 71 5.48 11.73 12.90
CA ASP A 71 6.30 12.70 12.19
C ASP A 71 5.72 14.11 12.23
N ALA A 72 4.39 14.23 12.15
CA ALA A 72 3.73 15.52 12.37
C ALA A 72 4.10 16.10 13.75
N MET A 73 4.09 15.26 14.80
CA MET A 73 4.52 15.68 16.15
C MET A 73 6.01 16.09 16.16
N GLN A 74 6.86 15.33 15.47
CA GLN A 74 8.29 15.65 15.36
C GLN A 74 8.56 16.98 14.66
N ILE A 75 7.79 17.30 13.59
CA ILE A 75 7.90 18.57 12.85
C ILE A 75 7.55 19.77 13.77
N PHE A 76 6.56 19.63 14.65
CA PHE A 76 6.21 20.64 15.65
C PHE A 76 7.22 20.75 16.81
N GLY A 77 8.18 19.82 16.90
CA GLY A 77 9.14 19.76 17.99
C GLY A 77 8.47 19.57 19.35
N GLY A 78 9.03 20.15 20.42
CA GLY A 78 8.47 20.04 21.76
C GLY A 78 7.03 20.53 21.90
N TYR A 79 6.61 21.49 21.11
CA TYR A 79 5.22 21.97 21.07
C TYR A 79 4.24 20.90 20.56
N GLY A 80 4.65 20.05 19.62
CA GLY A 80 3.81 18.95 19.12
C GLY A 80 3.45 17.93 20.18
N TYR A 81 4.24 17.83 21.25
CA TYR A 81 3.98 16.95 22.38
C TYR A 81 2.99 17.52 23.39
N THR A 82 2.79 18.84 23.39
CA THR A 82 1.88 19.53 24.32
C THR A 82 0.44 19.52 23.81
N LYS A 83 -0.53 19.55 24.73
CA LYS A 83 -1.97 19.55 24.40
C LYS A 83 -2.42 20.78 23.63
N ASP A 84 -1.74 21.90 23.79
CA ASP A 84 -2.13 23.19 23.21
C ASP A 84 -2.17 23.18 21.67
N GLN A 85 -1.35 22.33 21.03
CA GLN A 85 -1.29 22.19 19.57
C GLN A 85 -2.25 21.14 19.01
N GLY A 86 -2.77 20.24 19.84
CA GLY A 86 -3.68 19.16 19.43
C GLY A 86 -3.04 18.03 18.59
N ILE A 87 -1.77 18.13 18.21
CA ILE A 87 -1.09 17.11 17.39
C ILE A 87 -0.92 15.81 18.18
N GLU A 88 -0.61 15.90 19.49
CA GLU A 88 -0.47 14.72 20.35
C GLU A 88 -1.77 13.91 20.41
N GLN A 89 -2.93 14.57 20.34
CA GLN A 89 -4.23 13.91 20.31
C GLN A 89 -4.42 13.11 19.04
N LEU A 90 -4.04 13.62 17.87
CA LEU A 90 -4.12 12.89 16.60
C LEU A 90 -3.30 11.60 16.67
N TYR A 91 -2.10 11.63 17.26
CA TYR A 91 -1.29 10.44 17.46
C TYR A 91 -1.95 9.43 18.40
N ARG A 92 -2.48 9.88 19.54
CA ARG A 92 -3.17 9.02 20.51
C ARG A 92 -4.44 8.40 19.91
N ASP A 93 -5.25 9.20 19.23
CA ASP A 93 -6.51 8.74 18.64
C ASP A 93 -6.26 7.76 17.50
N ASN A 94 -5.20 7.97 16.71
CA ASN A 94 -4.84 7.03 15.67
C ASN A 94 -4.37 5.67 16.21
N ARG A 95 -3.87 5.59 17.46
CA ARG A 95 -3.30 4.35 18.02
C ARG A 95 -4.29 3.19 18.10
N ILE A 96 -5.59 3.45 18.22
CA ILE A 96 -6.60 2.41 18.24
C ILE A 96 -6.83 1.77 16.85
N THR A 97 -6.53 2.50 15.77
CA THR A 97 -6.86 2.07 14.41
C THR A 97 -6.14 0.79 13.96
N PRO A 98 -4.86 0.50 14.33
CA PRO A 98 -4.23 -0.78 14.06
C PRO A 98 -4.75 -1.94 14.93
N ILE A 99 -5.55 -1.67 15.96
CA ILE A 99 -5.99 -2.65 16.98
C ILE A 99 -7.39 -3.15 16.73
N TYR A 100 -8.36 -2.25 16.52
CA TYR A 100 -9.76 -2.60 16.39
C TYR A 100 -10.11 -3.25 15.04
N GLU A 101 -11.29 -3.83 14.91
CA GLU A 101 -11.76 -4.52 13.68
C GLU A 101 -10.83 -5.64 13.19
N GLY A 102 -10.20 -6.32 14.14
CA GLY A 102 -9.11 -7.25 13.91
C GLY A 102 -7.76 -6.51 13.77
N THR A 103 -6.78 -6.95 14.56
CA THR A 103 -5.43 -6.34 14.51
C THR A 103 -4.83 -6.43 13.11
N ASN A 104 -3.88 -5.57 12.79
CA ASN A 104 -3.25 -5.56 11.47
C ASN A 104 -2.63 -6.91 11.09
N SER A 105 -2.07 -7.65 12.06
CA SER A 105 -1.57 -9.02 11.81
C SER A 105 -2.71 -10.01 11.49
N VAL A 106 -3.89 -9.87 12.10
CA VAL A 106 -5.07 -10.68 11.76
C VAL A 106 -5.52 -10.40 10.33
N GLN A 107 -5.50 -9.13 9.90
CA GLN A 107 -5.79 -8.74 8.52
C GLN A 107 -4.78 -9.35 7.53
N ALA A 108 -3.50 -9.38 7.89
CA ALA A 108 -2.47 -9.98 7.06
C ALA A 108 -2.62 -11.51 6.94
N ILE A 109 -2.98 -12.17 8.03
CA ILE A 109 -3.30 -13.61 8.03
C ILE A 109 -4.53 -13.88 7.16
N ASP A 110 -5.59 -13.08 7.29
CA ASP A 110 -6.80 -13.21 6.45
C ASP A 110 -6.47 -13.07 4.96
N LEU A 111 -5.69 -12.05 4.60
CA LEU A 111 -5.23 -11.84 3.23
C LEU A 111 -4.53 -13.08 2.67
N VAL A 112 -3.57 -13.62 3.40
CA VAL A 112 -2.71 -14.71 2.87
C VAL A 112 -3.42 -16.05 2.95
N PHE A 113 -3.94 -16.45 4.10
CA PHE A 113 -4.49 -17.79 4.31
C PHE A 113 -5.88 -18.02 3.73
N ARG A 114 -6.71 -16.98 3.65
CA ARG A 114 -8.10 -17.09 3.17
C ARG A 114 -8.30 -16.59 1.75
N LYS A 115 -7.58 -15.56 1.32
CA LYS A 115 -7.82 -14.91 0.03
C LYS A 115 -6.79 -15.27 -1.03
N LEU A 116 -5.49 -15.24 -0.67
CA LEU A 116 -4.42 -15.53 -1.61
C LEU A 116 -4.31 -17.02 -1.95
N VAL A 117 -4.45 -17.90 -0.94
CA VAL A 117 -4.24 -19.35 -1.09
C VAL A 117 -5.54 -20.09 -1.44
N ASN A 118 -6.66 -19.40 -1.49
CA ASN A 118 -7.93 -20.00 -1.88
C ASN A 118 -7.87 -20.50 -3.32
N LYS A 119 -8.04 -21.82 -3.50
CA LYS A 119 -7.96 -22.48 -4.81
C LYS A 119 -9.11 -22.10 -5.75
N GLU A 120 -10.22 -21.60 -5.20
CA GLU A 120 -11.40 -21.20 -5.97
C GLU A 120 -11.31 -19.76 -6.50
N SER A 121 -10.41 -18.96 -5.95
CA SER A 121 -10.23 -17.56 -6.34
C SER A 121 -8.84 -17.32 -6.90
N ASP A 122 -8.78 -16.83 -8.14
CA ASP A 122 -7.54 -16.39 -8.79
C ASP A 122 -7.42 -14.86 -8.80
N ILE A 123 -8.01 -14.21 -7.80
CA ILE A 123 -8.15 -12.75 -7.78
C ILE A 123 -6.82 -12.01 -7.79
N ILE A 124 -5.80 -12.56 -7.13
CA ILE A 124 -4.48 -11.89 -7.12
C ILE A 124 -3.85 -11.90 -8.52
N ASN A 125 -3.96 -13.00 -9.28
CA ASN A 125 -3.45 -13.04 -10.64
C ASN A 125 -4.27 -12.13 -11.57
N LYS A 126 -5.59 -12.10 -11.43
CA LYS A 126 -6.45 -11.14 -12.16
C LYS A 126 -6.05 -9.69 -11.86
N TYR A 127 -5.79 -9.37 -10.60
CA TYR A 127 -5.32 -8.03 -10.22
C TYR A 127 -3.95 -7.72 -10.84
N ILE A 128 -3.00 -8.63 -10.77
CA ILE A 128 -1.68 -8.51 -11.40
C ILE A 128 -1.81 -8.29 -12.92
N GLU A 129 -2.67 -9.05 -13.60
CA GLU A 129 -2.90 -8.87 -15.04
C GLU A 129 -3.56 -7.53 -15.37
N SER A 130 -4.46 -7.02 -14.52
CA SER A 130 -5.02 -5.68 -14.69
C SER A 130 -3.95 -4.59 -14.59
N LEU A 131 -3.00 -4.73 -13.64
CA LEU A 131 -1.86 -3.82 -13.51
C LEU A 131 -0.96 -3.86 -14.75
N LYS A 132 -0.63 -5.05 -15.27
CA LYS A 132 0.17 -5.20 -16.49
C LYS A 132 -0.50 -4.55 -17.70
N LYS A 133 -1.81 -4.68 -17.82
CA LYS A 133 -2.57 -4.06 -18.90
C LYS A 133 -2.50 -2.53 -18.84
N ASP A 134 -2.63 -1.96 -17.65
CA ASP A 134 -2.53 -0.51 -17.47
C ASP A 134 -1.12 0.02 -17.75
N LEU A 135 -0.06 -0.76 -17.42
CA LEU A 135 1.33 -0.40 -17.71
C LEU A 135 1.68 -0.41 -19.21
N SER A 136 0.89 -1.08 -20.04
CA SER A 136 1.12 -1.17 -21.49
C SER A 136 0.81 0.13 -22.25
N SER A 137 0.37 1.18 -21.57
CA SER A 137 0.08 2.48 -22.18
C SER A 137 1.38 3.16 -22.68
N ASN A 138 1.40 3.58 -23.97
CA ASN A 138 2.56 4.22 -24.63
C ASN A 138 2.75 5.70 -24.23
N ASN A 139 2.47 6.08 -22.98
CA ASN A 139 2.72 7.45 -22.53
C ASN A 139 4.19 7.64 -22.16
N GLN A 140 4.93 8.39 -22.97
CA GLN A 140 6.36 8.63 -22.78
C GLN A 140 6.69 9.32 -21.44
N GLU A 141 5.79 10.18 -20.94
CA GLU A 141 5.95 10.90 -19.67
C GLU A 141 5.86 9.97 -18.46
N LEU A 142 5.15 8.86 -18.60
CA LEU A 142 4.98 7.84 -17.56
C LEU A 142 6.04 6.73 -17.59
N LYS A 143 6.89 6.70 -18.62
CA LYS A 143 7.81 5.58 -18.86
C LYS A 143 8.63 5.20 -17.63
N ASN A 144 9.29 6.16 -16.98
CA ASN A 144 10.11 5.90 -15.80
C ASN A 144 9.29 5.37 -14.60
N PHE A 145 8.07 5.89 -14.40
CA PHE A 145 7.17 5.43 -13.35
C PHE A 145 6.67 4.01 -13.63
N ASN A 146 6.30 3.74 -14.87
CA ASN A 146 5.86 2.43 -15.33
C ASN A 146 6.96 1.37 -15.16
N GLU A 147 8.21 1.67 -15.52
CA GLU A 147 9.36 0.79 -15.30
C GLU A 147 9.57 0.45 -13.82
N LYS A 148 9.43 1.43 -12.92
CA LYS A 148 9.54 1.21 -11.46
C LYS A 148 8.39 0.36 -10.93
N LEU A 149 7.16 0.63 -11.36
CA LEU A 149 6.01 -0.17 -10.98
C LEU A 149 6.12 -1.60 -11.53
N GLU A 150 6.59 -1.77 -12.76
CA GLU A 150 6.82 -3.09 -13.36
C GLU A 150 7.85 -3.91 -12.57
N ASN A 151 8.94 -3.30 -12.13
CA ASN A 151 9.92 -3.97 -11.29
C ASN A 151 9.33 -4.36 -9.92
N SER A 152 8.55 -3.48 -9.31
CA SER A 152 7.83 -3.76 -8.07
C SER A 152 6.81 -4.88 -8.23
N LEU A 153 6.15 -4.94 -9.39
CA LEU A 153 5.22 -6.01 -9.72
C LEU A 153 5.93 -7.37 -9.88
N LYS A 154 7.16 -7.39 -10.41
CA LYS A 154 7.99 -8.60 -10.46
C LYS A 154 8.29 -9.12 -9.05
N THR A 155 8.60 -8.23 -8.11
CA THR A 155 8.82 -8.59 -6.70
C THR A 155 7.53 -9.13 -6.05
N LEU A 156 6.37 -8.51 -6.31
CA LEU A 156 5.08 -9.01 -5.82
C LEU A 156 4.75 -10.41 -6.39
N ILE A 157 4.97 -10.64 -7.67
CA ILE A 157 4.76 -11.94 -8.32
C ILE A 157 5.66 -13.00 -7.67
N LYS A 158 6.96 -12.71 -7.57
CA LYS A 158 7.93 -13.60 -6.94
C LYS A 158 7.55 -13.95 -5.49
N PHE A 159 7.06 -12.97 -4.75
CA PHE A 159 6.62 -13.18 -3.38
C PHE A 159 5.33 -14.01 -3.31
N THR A 160 4.39 -13.77 -4.20
CA THR A 160 3.16 -14.56 -4.33
C THR A 160 3.47 -16.03 -4.60
N ASP A 161 4.39 -16.31 -5.53
CA ASP A 161 4.81 -17.66 -5.87
C ASP A 161 5.54 -18.32 -4.69
N TRP A 162 6.38 -17.59 -3.99
CA TRP A 162 7.04 -18.07 -2.77
C TRP A 162 6.03 -18.45 -1.67
N ILE A 163 5.00 -17.63 -1.42
CA ILE A 163 3.93 -17.94 -0.47
C ILE A 163 3.20 -19.24 -0.88
N LYS A 164 2.83 -19.37 -2.14
CA LYS A 164 2.12 -20.55 -2.66
C LYS A 164 2.95 -21.83 -2.51
N ASP A 165 4.25 -21.76 -2.80
CA ASP A 165 5.17 -22.90 -2.61
C ASP A 165 5.33 -23.23 -1.12
N LYS A 166 5.61 -22.24 -0.28
CA LYS A 166 5.83 -22.41 1.16
C LYS A 166 4.58 -22.91 1.89
N MET A 167 3.39 -22.55 1.44
CA MET A 167 2.15 -23.03 2.07
C MET A 167 2.06 -24.55 2.14
N GLN A 168 2.68 -25.26 1.19
CA GLN A 168 2.71 -26.74 1.17
C GLN A 168 3.83 -27.32 2.06
N LYS A 169 4.85 -26.53 2.41
CA LYS A 169 6.07 -26.99 3.07
C LYS A 169 6.20 -26.52 4.53
N SER A 170 5.90 -25.27 4.80
CA SER A 170 6.08 -24.64 6.12
C SER A 170 5.04 -23.51 6.33
N LYS A 171 3.97 -23.82 7.05
CA LYS A 171 2.97 -22.81 7.43
C LYS A 171 3.55 -21.73 8.34
N ASN A 172 4.58 -22.05 9.14
CA ASN A 172 5.23 -21.07 10.01
C ASN A 172 5.95 -20.00 9.21
N ASP A 173 6.67 -20.39 8.13
CA ASP A 173 7.32 -19.42 7.24
C ASP A 173 6.29 -18.47 6.60
N VAL A 174 5.16 -19.02 6.15
CA VAL A 174 4.07 -18.23 5.58
C VAL A 174 3.46 -17.29 6.62
N SER A 175 3.23 -17.76 7.86
CA SER A 175 2.71 -16.94 8.94
C SER A 175 3.63 -15.76 9.26
N ALA A 176 4.94 -16.02 9.32
CA ALA A 176 5.95 -14.99 9.56
C ALA A 176 5.98 -13.92 8.43
N ALA A 177 5.67 -14.32 7.20
CA ALA A 177 5.70 -13.46 6.01
C ALA A 177 4.41 -12.65 5.76
N CYS A 178 3.30 -12.94 6.46
CA CYS A 178 1.99 -12.36 6.17
C CYS A 178 1.97 -10.82 6.17
N ASN A 179 2.56 -10.21 7.20
CA ASN A 179 2.59 -8.75 7.33
C ASN A 179 3.41 -8.10 6.22
N ASP A 180 4.56 -8.70 5.87
CA ASP A 180 5.42 -8.20 4.81
C ASP A 180 4.74 -8.34 3.44
N TYR A 181 4.04 -9.46 3.18
CA TYR A 181 3.27 -9.65 1.95
C TYR A 181 2.17 -8.60 1.80
N LEU A 182 1.42 -8.33 2.87
CA LEU A 182 0.39 -7.31 2.87
C LEU A 182 0.97 -5.93 2.53
N LYS A 183 2.10 -5.57 3.11
CA LYS A 183 2.78 -4.29 2.84
C LYS A 183 3.28 -4.21 1.40
N VAL A 184 3.89 -5.26 0.86
CA VAL A 184 4.33 -5.28 -0.54
C VAL A 184 3.15 -5.08 -1.49
N LEU A 185 2.04 -5.80 -1.28
CA LEU A 185 0.82 -5.62 -2.08
C LEU A 185 0.27 -4.20 -1.96
N GLY A 186 0.25 -3.64 -0.75
CA GLY A 186 -0.25 -2.29 -0.50
C GLY A 186 0.61 -1.21 -1.17
N TYR A 187 1.93 -1.29 -1.06
CA TYR A 187 2.83 -0.33 -1.74
C TYR A 187 2.67 -0.39 -3.27
N VAL A 188 2.52 -1.58 -3.84
CA VAL A 188 2.26 -1.74 -5.29
C VAL A 188 0.90 -1.15 -5.67
N ALA A 189 -0.14 -1.35 -4.86
CA ALA A 189 -1.48 -0.80 -5.11
C ALA A 189 -1.50 0.74 -5.05
N VAL A 190 -0.80 1.33 -4.08
CA VAL A 190 -0.66 2.79 -4.00
C VAL A 190 0.17 3.34 -5.17
N ALA A 191 1.24 2.65 -5.59
CA ALA A 191 2.02 3.04 -6.77
C ALA A 191 1.16 3.03 -8.04
N HIS A 192 0.31 2.02 -8.23
CA HIS A 192 -0.64 1.96 -9.33
C HIS A 192 -1.62 3.14 -9.29
N SER A 193 -2.14 3.47 -8.11
CA SER A 193 -3.02 4.64 -7.96
C SER A 193 -2.31 5.95 -8.31
N TRP A 194 -1.02 6.07 -7.99
CA TRP A 194 -0.20 7.19 -8.42
C TRP A 194 -0.03 7.27 -9.94
N ILE A 195 0.07 6.14 -10.67
CA ILE A 195 0.07 6.14 -12.15
C ILE A 195 -1.21 6.81 -12.68
N LYS A 196 -2.38 6.49 -12.10
CA LYS A 196 -3.64 7.11 -12.51
C LYS A 196 -3.68 8.62 -12.21
N VAL A 197 -3.16 9.04 -11.09
CA VAL A 197 -3.01 10.48 -10.76
C VAL A 197 -2.06 11.17 -11.74
N LEU A 198 -0.95 10.53 -12.11
CA LEU A 198 0.01 11.08 -13.08
C LEU A 198 -0.58 11.19 -14.48
N GLU A 199 -1.35 10.19 -14.96
CA GLU A 199 -2.07 10.26 -16.24
C GLU A 199 -2.95 11.52 -16.33
N VAL A 200 -3.71 11.78 -15.28
CA VAL A 200 -4.57 12.97 -15.18
C VAL A 200 -3.74 14.25 -15.08
N SER A 201 -2.63 14.20 -14.31
CA SER A 201 -1.78 15.37 -14.09
C SER A 201 -1.09 15.84 -15.37
N TYR A 202 -0.52 14.92 -16.14
CA TYR A 202 0.10 15.26 -17.42
C TYR A 202 -0.93 15.72 -18.45
N LYS A 203 -2.08 15.05 -18.52
CA LYS A 203 -3.17 15.43 -19.45
C LYS A 203 -3.69 16.84 -19.22
N ASN A 204 -3.76 17.29 -17.98
CA ASN A 204 -4.35 18.57 -17.60
C ASN A 204 -3.31 19.62 -17.20
N TYR A 205 -2.01 19.36 -17.40
CA TYR A 205 -0.91 20.19 -16.91
C TYR A 205 -1.06 21.68 -17.22
N GLU A 206 -1.46 22.00 -18.47
CA GLU A 206 -1.61 23.39 -18.92
C GLU A 206 -2.78 24.15 -18.25
N THR A 207 -3.74 23.44 -17.65
CA THR A 207 -4.91 24.08 -17.00
C THR A 207 -4.58 24.67 -15.64
N ASN A 208 -3.60 24.05 -14.92
CA ASN A 208 -3.12 24.56 -13.63
C ASN A 208 -1.73 23.98 -13.36
N LYS A 209 -0.70 24.59 -13.94
CA LYS A 209 0.69 24.12 -13.93
C LYS A 209 1.21 23.84 -12.52
N GLN A 210 1.05 24.79 -11.61
CA GLN A 210 1.58 24.66 -10.25
C GLN A 210 0.97 23.46 -9.52
N PHE A 211 -0.35 23.30 -9.61
CA PHE A 211 -1.05 22.20 -8.97
C PHE A 211 -0.59 20.83 -9.49
N TYR A 212 -0.51 20.68 -10.82
CA TYR A 212 -0.12 19.40 -11.41
C TYR A 212 1.37 19.12 -11.29
N GLU A 213 2.22 20.15 -11.30
CA GLU A 213 3.65 20.00 -11.02
C GLU A 213 3.88 19.49 -9.60
N ASP A 214 3.16 20.03 -8.61
CA ASP A 214 3.20 19.54 -7.22
C ASP A 214 2.78 18.08 -7.11
N LYS A 215 1.75 17.65 -7.86
CA LYS A 215 1.33 16.23 -7.92
C LYS A 215 2.42 15.34 -8.52
N ILE A 216 3.01 15.75 -9.62
CA ILE A 216 4.09 15.01 -10.30
C ILE A 216 5.30 14.89 -9.36
N ASN A 217 5.70 15.96 -8.69
CA ASN A 217 6.84 15.94 -7.78
C ASN A 217 6.55 15.09 -6.52
N THR A 218 5.32 15.12 -6.02
CA THR A 218 4.87 14.27 -4.90
C THR A 218 4.92 12.77 -5.31
N ALA A 219 4.45 12.44 -6.50
CA ALA A 219 4.53 11.09 -7.05
C ALA A 219 6.00 10.64 -7.24
N LYS A 220 6.88 11.50 -7.77
CA LYS A 220 8.32 11.19 -7.89
C LYS A 220 8.90 10.75 -6.55
N TYR A 221 8.60 11.49 -5.46
CA TYR A 221 9.06 11.11 -4.13
C TYR A 221 8.58 9.72 -3.73
N TYR A 222 7.29 9.41 -3.97
CA TYR A 222 6.75 8.09 -3.67
C TYR A 222 7.53 6.97 -4.38
N PHE A 223 7.73 7.11 -5.68
CA PHE A 223 8.42 6.11 -6.49
C PHE A 223 9.93 5.97 -6.17
N GLU A 224 10.59 7.05 -5.73
CA GLU A 224 12.02 7.05 -5.42
C GLU A 224 12.33 6.63 -3.98
N ARG A 225 11.46 6.96 -3.01
CA ARG A 225 11.79 6.87 -1.58
C ARG A 225 10.84 5.97 -0.78
N VAL A 226 9.60 5.77 -1.24
CA VAL A 226 8.60 4.97 -0.52
C VAL A 226 8.46 3.58 -1.13
N LEU A 227 8.22 3.50 -2.43
CA LEU A 227 8.03 2.24 -3.14
C LEU A 227 9.19 1.24 -2.95
N PRO A 228 10.47 1.65 -2.92
CA PRO A 228 11.59 0.72 -2.72
C PRO A 228 11.57 -0.05 -1.39
N ARG A 229 10.74 0.34 -0.41
CA ARG A 229 10.55 -0.40 0.85
C ARG A 229 10.10 -1.85 0.61
N ILE A 230 9.47 -2.14 -0.52
CA ILE A 230 9.03 -3.49 -0.89
C ILE A 230 10.18 -4.50 -0.90
N GLU A 231 11.39 -4.10 -1.28
CA GLU A 231 12.54 -4.99 -1.34
C GLU A 231 12.95 -5.45 0.08
N SER A 232 12.95 -4.54 1.05
CA SER A 232 13.23 -4.86 2.45
C SER A 232 12.19 -5.84 3.00
N HIS A 233 10.89 -5.59 2.73
CA HIS A 233 9.82 -6.50 3.16
C HIS A 233 9.96 -7.89 2.53
N TYR A 234 10.26 -7.96 1.24
CA TYR A 234 10.48 -9.24 0.57
C TYR A 234 11.67 -10.01 1.17
N ILE A 235 12.83 -9.34 1.34
CA ILE A 235 14.05 -9.96 1.91
C ILE A 235 13.78 -10.47 3.34
N THR A 236 13.09 -9.67 4.16
CA THR A 236 12.72 -10.06 5.53
C THR A 236 11.82 -11.30 5.53
N ALA A 237 10.79 -11.31 4.71
CA ALA A 237 9.82 -12.40 4.66
C ALA A 237 10.44 -13.74 4.26
N VAL A 238 11.30 -13.74 3.24
CA VAL A 238 11.90 -14.98 2.72
C VAL A 238 13.00 -15.55 3.62
N SER A 239 13.40 -14.84 4.66
CA SER A 239 14.34 -15.36 5.68
C SER A 239 13.77 -16.52 6.52
N GLY A 240 12.43 -16.70 6.48
CA GLY A 240 11.73 -17.79 7.14
C GLY A 240 11.41 -17.51 8.61
N SER A 241 10.98 -18.55 9.33
CA SER A 241 10.46 -18.48 10.70
C SER A 241 11.39 -19.04 11.77
N ASP A 242 12.52 -19.64 11.42
CA ASP A 242 13.36 -20.38 12.34
C ASP A 242 13.85 -19.50 13.51
N TYR A 243 14.24 -18.26 13.22
CA TYR A 243 14.69 -17.30 14.25
C TYR A 243 13.58 -16.94 15.25
N ILE A 244 12.33 -16.91 14.79
CA ILE A 244 11.16 -16.62 15.63
C ILE A 244 10.83 -17.85 16.49
N MET A 245 10.79 -19.04 15.87
CA MET A 245 10.36 -20.27 16.51
C MET A 245 11.41 -20.86 17.48
N SER A 246 12.69 -20.56 17.29
CA SER A 246 13.76 -21.01 18.17
C SER A 246 13.87 -20.19 19.47
N HIS A 247 13.28 -18.98 19.50
CA HIS A 247 13.34 -18.12 20.68
C HIS A 247 12.41 -18.63 21.79
N LYS A 248 12.97 -18.77 23.02
CA LYS A 248 12.20 -19.12 24.21
C LYS A 248 12.02 -17.87 25.07
N PHE A 249 10.77 -17.46 25.26
CA PHE A 249 10.43 -16.43 26.24
C PHE A 249 10.36 -17.08 27.62
N ASN A 250 11.15 -16.58 28.59
CA ASN A 250 11.12 -17.00 29.98
C ASN A 250 10.01 -16.27 30.73
#